data_c497b5a5837125198d0e4bf8ea24b89c
#
_entry.id   c497b5a5837125198d0e4bf8ea24b89c
#
_cell.length_a   1.000
_cell.length_b   1.000
_cell.length_c   1.000
_cell.angle_alpha   90.00
_cell.angle_beta   90.00
_cell.angle_gamma   90.00
#
_symmetry.space_group_name_H-M   'P 1'
#
loop_
_entity.id
_entity.type
_entity.pdbx_description
1 polymer ?
#
loop_
_entity_poly.entity_id
_entity_poly.type
_entity_poly.pdbx_seq_one_letter_code
_entity_poly.pdbx_strand_id
1 'polypeptide(L)'
;AAVKAKEQSDEEKLGKVLNDAKFEDPTILVEYSKELKQTIIQGQGEHHLNILRTRIEKENKLSYDYIAPKIPYRETITKVAQADYRHKKQSGGAGQFGEVHMIIEPYYDGMPEPKNYKVPGKGDMIVNPKTKEEYDLAWGGKLQFYSAIVGGAIDARFMPAILKGIMEKMDEGPLTGSYARDI
;
A
#
# COMPACT_ATOMS: atom_id res chain seq x y z
N ALA A 1 21.58 6.23 3.01
CA ALA A 1 21.07 7.61 2.89
C ALA A 1 20.00 7.68 1.82
N ALA A 2 19.07 8.63 1.91
CA ALA A 2 18.20 8.99 0.81
C ALA A 2 18.84 10.18 0.04
N VAL A 3 18.61 10.25 -1.26
CA VAL A 3 19.12 11.33 -2.11
C VAL A 3 18.00 12.25 -2.56
N LYS A 4 18.29 13.53 -2.64
CA LYS A 4 17.38 14.55 -3.14
C LYS A 4 18.14 15.50 -4.07
N ALA A 5 17.69 15.63 -5.31
CA ALA A 5 18.24 16.62 -6.22
C ALA A 5 17.94 18.03 -5.69
N LYS A 6 18.84 18.98 -5.93
CA LYS A 6 18.62 20.38 -5.56
C LYS A 6 17.56 21.02 -6.44
N GLU A 7 17.52 20.62 -7.72
CA GLU A 7 16.51 21.06 -8.67
C GLU A 7 15.61 19.89 -9.06
N GLN A 8 14.30 20.11 -9.08
CA GLN A 8 13.31 19.06 -9.40
C GLN A 8 13.47 18.54 -10.85
N SER A 9 13.94 19.37 -11.77
CA SER A 9 14.26 18.99 -13.16
C SER A 9 15.36 17.96 -13.28
N ASP A 10 16.21 17.83 -12.26
CA ASP A 10 17.38 16.96 -12.27
C ASP A 10 17.14 15.60 -11.61
N GLU A 11 15.97 15.37 -11.00
CA GLU A 11 15.66 14.09 -10.31
C GLU A 11 15.75 12.89 -11.25
N GLU A 12 15.21 13.01 -12.46
CA GLU A 12 15.26 11.92 -13.44
C GLU A 12 16.70 11.64 -13.92
N LYS A 13 17.47 12.69 -14.17
CA LYS A 13 18.87 12.57 -14.58
C LYS A 13 19.71 11.96 -13.45
N LEU A 14 19.50 12.42 -12.22
CA LEU A 14 20.17 11.88 -11.04
C LEU A 14 19.88 10.38 -10.88
N GLY A 15 18.62 9.96 -11.06
CA GLY A 15 18.25 8.55 -11.02
C GLY A 15 19.03 7.69 -12.04
N LYS A 16 19.21 8.17 -13.26
CA LYS A 16 20.01 7.50 -14.30
C LYS A 16 21.48 7.41 -13.91
N VAL A 17 22.08 8.52 -13.53
CA VAL A 17 23.50 8.58 -13.14
C VAL A 17 23.81 7.69 -11.93
N LEU A 18 22.92 7.64 -10.95
CA LEU A 18 23.08 6.76 -9.80
C LEU A 18 22.98 5.28 -10.19
N ASN A 19 22.08 4.94 -11.12
CA ASN A 19 22.01 3.57 -11.64
C ASN A 19 23.24 3.18 -12.44
N ASP A 20 23.82 4.11 -13.21
CA ASP A 20 25.06 3.88 -13.95
C ASP A 20 26.24 3.68 -12.97
N ALA A 21 26.30 4.45 -11.88
CA ALA A 21 27.31 4.31 -10.84
C ALA A 21 27.31 2.90 -10.18
N LYS A 22 26.15 2.23 -10.12
CA LYS A 22 26.05 0.85 -9.64
C LYS A 22 26.81 -0.15 -10.51
N PHE A 23 26.88 0.08 -11.82
CA PHE A 23 27.64 -0.79 -12.73
C PHE A 23 29.15 -0.60 -12.58
N GLU A 24 29.58 0.61 -12.23
CA GLU A 24 30.99 0.93 -12.02
C GLU A 24 31.49 0.46 -10.66
N ASP A 25 30.64 0.55 -9.64
CA ASP A 25 30.95 0.12 -8.28
C ASP A 25 29.82 -0.78 -7.72
N PRO A 26 30.01 -2.11 -7.75
CA PRO A 26 29.00 -3.05 -7.27
C PRO A 26 28.74 -3.00 -5.76
N THR A 27 29.56 -2.26 -5.00
CA THR A 27 29.33 -2.05 -3.56
C THR A 27 28.32 -0.93 -3.27
N ILE A 28 27.91 -0.20 -4.30
CA ILE A 28 26.86 0.81 -4.22
C ILE A 28 25.54 0.15 -4.58
N LEU A 29 24.58 0.20 -3.66
CA LEU A 29 23.21 -0.22 -3.91
C LEU A 29 22.32 1.01 -4.06
N VAL A 30 21.59 1.05 -5.17
CA VAL A 30 20.62 2.13 -5.46
C VAL A 30 19.25 1.49 -5.61
N GLU A 31 18.30 1.95 -4.82
CA GLU A 31 16.94 1.47 -4.81
C GLU A 31 15.95 2.63 -4.76
N TYR A 32 14.94 2.59 -5.60
CA TYR A 32 13.83 3.53 -5.53
C TYR A 32 12.69 2.94 -4.70
N SER A 33 12.45 3.50 -3.53
CA SER A 33 11.30 3.15 -2.70
C SER A 33 10.04 3.85 -3.22
N LYS A 34 9.15 3.09 -3.85
CA LYS A 34 7.87 3.60 -4.34
C LYS A 34 6.99 4.12 -3.20
N GLU A 35 7.02 3.41 -2.07
CA GLU A 35 6.28 3.76 -0.86
C GLU A 35 6.71 5.11 -0.30
N LEU A 36 8.02 5.31 -0.14
CA LEU A 36 8.58 6.54 0.45
C LEU A 36 8.74 7.66 -0.58
N LYS A 37 8.59 7.33 -1.85
CA LYS A 37 8.90 8.21 -3.00
C LYS A 37 10.30 8.82 -2.85
N GLN A 38 11.28 7.97 -2.52
CA GLN A 38 12.68 8.35 -2.31
C GLN A 38 13.62 7.37 -2.99
N THR A 39 14.68 7.90 -3.57
CA THR A 39 15.83 7.08 -4.00
C THR A 39 16.75 6.90 -2.79
N ILE A 40 16.99 5.66 -2.43
CA ILE A 40 17.84 5.26 -1.31
C ILE A 40 19.16 4.75 -1.89
N ILE A 41 20.27 5.24 -1.36
CA ILE A 41 21.60 4.78 -1.69
C ILE A 41 22.27 4.18 -0.47
N GLN A 42 22.95 3.06 -0.66
CA GLN A 42 23.74 2.38 0.34
C GLN A 42 25.16 2.21 -0.20
N GLY A 43 26.13 2.37 0.66
CA GLY A 43 27.55 2.19 0.36
C GLY A 43 28.30 1.74 1.61
N GLN A 44 29.61 1.57 1.51
CA GLN A 44 30.46 1.07 2.58
C GLN A 44 30.65 2.05 3.75
N GLY A 45 30.23 3.29 3.61
CA GLY A 45 30.29 4.32 4.64
C GLY A 45 30.14 5.72 4.10
N GLU A 46 30.12 6.71 4.99
CA GLU A 46 29.92 8.11 4.62
C GLU A 46 30.98 8.64 3.67
N HIS A 47 32.22 8.27 3.90
CA HIS A 47 33.34 8.70 3.04
C HIS A 47 33.16 8.20 1.60
N HIS A 48 32.75 6.95 1.43
CA HIS A 48 32.47 6.35 0.13
C HIS A 48 31.34 7.10 -0.61
N LEU A 49 30.24 7.38 0.08
CA LEU A 49 29.13 8.14 -0.48
C LEU A 49 29.54 9.58 -0.83
N ASN A 50 30.41 10.22 -0.06
CA ASN A 50 30.92 11.56 -0.35
C ASN A 50 31.84 11.58 -1.58
N ILE A 51 32.64 10.54 -1.81
CA ILE A 51 33.44 10.38 -3.03
C ILE A 51 32.50 10.29 -4.24
N LEU A 52 31.47 9.45 -4.15
CA LEU A 52 30.47 9.31 -5.21
C LEU A 52 29.80 10.65 -5.53
N ARG A 53 29.37 11.39 -4.50
CA ARG A 53 28.78 12.71 -4.70
C ARG A 53 29.71 13.67 -5.42
N THR A 54 30.94 13.76 -4.97
CA THR A 54 31.95 14.64 -5.57
C THR A 54 32.21 14.28 -7.04
N ARG A 55 32.22 13.00 -7.36
CA ARG A 55 32.39 12.53 -8.75
C ARG A 55 31.21 12.93 -9.62
N ILE A 56 29.97 12.66 -9.18
CA ILE A 56 28.75 13.03 -9.91
C ILE A 56 28.64 14.54 -10.12
N GLU A 57 28.98 15.33 -9.11
CA GLU A 57 28.99 16.80 -9.22
C GLU A 57 30.00 17.29 -10.27
N LYS A 58 31.17 16.68 -10.33
CA LYS A 58 32.22 17.09 -11.30
C LYS A 58 31.94 16.63 -12.73
N GLU A 59 31.52 15.38 -12.89
CA GLU A 59 31.36 14.76 -14.21
C GLU A 59 30.02 15.08 -14.86
N ASN A 60 28.95 15.03 -14.07
CA ASN A 60 27.58 15.19 -14.57
C ASN A 60 26.99 16.57 -14.30
N LYS A 61 27.69 17.42 -13.51
CA LYS A 61 27.23 18.75 -13.07
C LYS A 61 25.87 18.71 -12.35
N LEU A 62 25.60 17.59 -11.67
CA LEU A 62 24.39 17.37 -10.89
C LEU A 62 24.69 17.55 -9.41
N SER A 63 23.95 18.44 -8.76
CA SER A 63 24.08 18.67 -7.32
C SER A 63 22.88 18.04 -6.57
N TYR A 64 23.20 17.27 -5.53
CA TYR A 64 22.20 16.64 -4.69
C TYR A 64 22.66 16.56 -3.24
N ASP A 65 21.72 16.36 -2.34
CA ASP A 65 21.97 16.26 -0.91
C ASP A 65 21.61 14.86 -0.40
N TYR A 66 22.37 14.40 0.60
CA TYR A 66 22.01 13.24 1.39
C TYR A 66 21.07 13.67 2.51
N ILE A 67 19.93 13.00 2.59
CA ILE A 67 18.94 13.21 3.64
C ILE A 67 18.70 11.91 4.39
N ALA A 68 18.18 12.00 5.61
CA ALA A 68 17.76 10.83 6.34
C ALA A 68 16.61 10.15 5.58
N PRO A 69 16.69 8.82 5.35
CA PRO A 69 15.59 8.09 4.72
C PRO A 69 14.35 8.15 5.63
N LYS A 70 13.19 8.28 5.01
CA LYS A 70 11.94 8.18 5.76
C LYS A 70 11.77 6.76 6.29
N ILE A 71 11.13 6.63 7.43
CA ILE A 71 10.78 5.33 8.00
C ILE A 71 9.48 4.85 7.37
N PRO A 72 9.43 3.63 6.79
CA PRO A 72 8.21 3.07 6.24
C PRO A 72 7.28 2.63 7.39
N TYR A 73 6.37 3.51 7.77
CA TYR A 73 5.32 3.16 8.74
C TYR A 73 4.32 2.20 8.12
N ARG A 74 3.63 1.45 8.97
CA ARG A 74 2.51 0.59 8.61
C ARG A 74 1.30 1.00 9.42
N GLU A 75 0.15 1.00 8.77
CA GLU A 75 -1.13 1.20 9.44
C GLU A 75 -1.77 -0.14 9.78
N THR A 76 -2.52 -0.19 10.85
CA THR A 76 -3.39 -1.31 11.19
C THR A 76 -4.59 -0.81 11.96
N ILE A 77 -5.61 -1.62 12.07
CA ILE A 77 -6.77 -1.32 12.88
C ILE A 77 -6.63 -1.98 14.25
N THR A 78 -7.16 -1.34 15.28
CA THR A 78 -7.10 -1.83 16.66
C THR A 78 -8.46 -2.23 17.22
N LYS A 79 -9.53 -1.91 16.52
CA LYS A 79 -10.91 -2.18 16.92
C LYS A 79 -11.71 -2.67 15.74
N VAL A 80 -12.71 -3.49 16.03
CA VAL A 80 -13.71 -3.86 15.04
C VAL A 80 -14.49 -2.61 14.63
N ALA A 81 -14.62 -2.41 13.34
CA ALA A 81 -15.42 -1.33 12.77
C ALA A 81 -16.35 -1.88 11.69
N GLN A 82 -17.49 -1.23 11.54
CA GLN A 82 -18.50 -1.61 10.60
C GLN A 82 -18.95 -0.39 9.80
N ALA A 83 -19.07 -0.57 8.49
CA ALA A 83 -19.53 0.46 7.58
C ALA A 83 -20.33 -0.15 6.44
N ASP A 84 -21.23 0.63 5.92
CA ASP A 84 -21.92 0.36 4.66
C ASP A 84 -21.73 1.54 3.71
N TYR A 85 -21.71 1.23 2.43
CA TYR A 85 -21.66 2.25 1.40
C TYR A 85 -22.58 1.88 0.26
N ARG A 86 -23.40 2.85 -0.14
CA ARG A 86 -24.36 2.74 -1.24
C ARG A 86 -24.03 3.74 -2.33
N HIS A 87 -23.59 3.23 -3.47
CA HIS A 87 -23.40 4.03 -4.66
C HIS A 87 -24.67 4.00 -5.51
N LYS A 88 -25.24 5.17 -5.74
CA LYS A 88 -26.36 5.34 -6.69
C LYS A 88 -26.09 6.57 -7.52
N LYS A 89 -25.87 6.39 -8.82
CA LYS A 89 -25.68 7.49 -9.75
C LYS A 89 -26.56 7.24 -10.99
N GLN A 90 -27.38 8.22 -11.31
CA GLN A 90 -28.23 8.18 -12.50
C GLN A 90 -28.14 9.55 -13.19
N SER A 91 -27.48 9.59 -14.33
CA SER A 91 -27.28 10.79 -15.14
C SER A 91 -27.77 10.60 -16.59
N GLY A 92 -28.93 9.93 -16.74
CA GLY A 92 -29.50 9.54 -18.03
C GLY A 92 -29.18 8.08 -18.40
N GLY A 93 -30.18 7.33 -18.88
CA GLY A 93 -30.02 5.93 -19.27
C GLY A 93 -29.94 4.95 -18.10
N ALA A 94 -29.19 3.86 -18.28
CA ALA A 94 -28.98 2.84 -17.25
C ALA A 94 -28.14 3.42 -16.12
N GLY A 95 -28.71 3.46 -14.89
CA GLY A 95 -28.02 3.97 -13.70
C GLY A 95 -26.96 3.00 -13.19
N GLN A 96 -26.00 3.53 -12.41
CA GLN A 96 -25.03 2.76 -11.66
C GLN A 96 -25.56 2.53 -10.25
N PHE A 97 -25.51 1.29 -9.80
CA PHE A 97 -25.90 0.91 -8.44
C PHE A 97 -24.94 -0.12 -7.88
N GLY A 98 -24.52 0.09 -6.65
CA GLY A 98 -23.76 -0.89 -5.86
C GLY A 98 -23.90 -0.58 -4.39
N GLU A 99 -24.11 -1.60 -3.57
CA GLU A 99 -24.21 -1.48 -2.13
C GLU A 99 -23.40 -2.59 -1.47
N VAL A 100 -22.54 -2.21 -0.53
CA VAL A 100 -21.68 -3.13 0.21
C VAL A 100 -21.77 -2.81 1.70
N HIS A 101 -22.00 -3.85 2.51
CA HIS A 101 -21.89 -3.81 3.96
C HIS A 101 -20.61 -4.55 4.35
N MET A 102 -19.78 -3.92 5.15
CA MET A 102 -18.46 -4.45 5.48
C MET A 102 -18.19 -4.33 6.98
N ILE A 103 -17.59 -5.37 7.53
CA ILE A 103 -17.03 -5.39 8.88
C ILE A 103 -15.55 -5.58 8.72
N ILE A 104 -14.74 -4.76 9.37
CA ILE A 104 -13.27 -4.88 9.40
C ILE A 104 -12.84 -5.08 10.84
N GLU A 105 -11.89 -5.98 11.03
CA GLU A 105 -11.34 -6.29 12.35
C GLU A 105 -9.83 -6.54 12.26
N PRO A 106 -9.09 -6.31 13.36
CA PRO A 106 -7.66 -6.58 13.38
C PRO A 106 -7.41 -8.08 13.26
N TYR A 107 -6.48 -8.43 12.36
CA TYR A 107 -6.06 -9.81 12.16
C TYR A 107 -4.80 -10.12 12.98
N TYR A 108 -4.74 -11.33 13.53
CA TYR A 108 -3.54 -11.91 14.15
C TYR A 108 -3.50 -13.43 13.90
N ASP A 109 -2.31 -13.98 13.82
CA ASP A 109 -2.14 -15.41 13.59
C ASP A 109 -2.80 -16.25 14.69
N GLY A 110 -3.59 -17.25 14.29
CA GLY A 110 -4.40 -18.07 15.20
C GLY A 110 -5.74 -17.46 15.60
N MET A 111 -6.15 -16.36 14.98
CA MET A 111 -7.46 -15.78 15.20
C MET A 111 -8.57 -16.78 14.85
N PRO A 112 -9.59 -16.97 15.71
CA PRO A 112 -10.72 -17.83 15.40
C PRO A 112 -11.50 -17.27 14.21
N GLU A 113 -12.03 -18.17 13.38
CA GLU A 113 -12.85 -17.73 12.26
C GLU A 113 -14.08 -16.94 12.74
N PRO A 114 -14.39 -15.85 12.05
CA PRO A 114 -15.53 -15.00 12.41
C PRO A 114 -16.85 -15.77 12.29
N LYS A 115 -17.69 -15.64 13.30
CA LYS A 115 -19.01 -16.32 13.35
C LYS A 115 -20.07 -15.39 13.93
N ASN A 116 -21.31 -15.60 13.49
CA ASN A 116 -22.49 -14.97 14.07
C ASN A 116 -22.47 -13.43 14.05
N TYR A 117 -22.06 -12.83 12.93
CA TYR A 117 -22.14 -11.38 12.79
C TYR A 117 -23.59 -10.90 12.63
N LYS A 118 -23.96 -9.93 13.43
CA LYS A 118 -25.25 -9.23 13.26
C LYS A 118 -25.17 -8.24 12.11
N VAL A 119 -26.18 -8.26 11.25
CA VAL A 119 -26.27 -7.31 10.13
C VAL A 119 -26.92 -6.02 10.61
N PRO A 120 -26.27 -4.86 10.48
CA PRO A 120 -26.84 -3.58 10.89
C PRO A 120 -28.13 -3.28 10.14
N GLY A 121 -29.09 -2.71 10.87
CA GLY A 121 -30.36 -2.29 10.28
C GLY A 121 -31.29 -3.40 9.82
N LYS A 122 -30.94 -4.68 10.05
CA LYS A 122 -31.78 -5.85 9.73
C LYS A 122 -32.17 -6.69 10.94
N GLY A 123 -32.31 -6.05 12.09
CA GLY A 123 -32.76 -6.71 13.34
C GLY A 123 -31.77 -7.79 13.81
N ASP A 124 -32.25 -8.97 14.13
CA ASP A 124 -31.44 -10.09 14.62
C ASP A 124 -30.89 -11.00 13.50
N MET A 125 -30.81 -10.49 12.27
CA MET A 125 -30.24 -11.28 11.20
C MET A 125 -28.75 -11.54 11.45
N ILE A 126 -28.41 -12.83 11.59
CA ILE A 126 -27.03 -13.30 11.78
C ILE A 126 -26.53 -13.87 10.46
N VAL A 127 -25.33 -13.51 10.10
CA VAL A 127 -24.62 -14.06 8.94
C VAL A 127 -23.32 -14.74 9.36
N ASN A 128 -23.02 -15.83 8.68
CA ASN A 128 -21.75 -16.53 8.84
C ASN A 128 -20.97 -16.49 7.52
N PRO A 129 -19.65 -16.33 7.57
CA PRO A 129 -18.80 -16.43 6.39
C PRO A 129 -18.98 -17.79 5.70
N LYS A 130 -18.97 -17.76 4.37
CA LYS A 130 -19.07 -18.95 3.53
C LYS A 130 -17.78 -19.29 2.82
N THR A 131 -17.03 -18.25 2.44
CA THR A 131 -15.74 -18.39 1.78
C THR A 131 -14.69 -17.58 2.51
N LYS A 132 -13.48 -18.11 2.56
CA LYS A 132 -12.30 -17.49 3.14
C LYS A 132 -11.24 -17.38 2.04
N GLU A 133 -10.66 -16.21 1.92
CA GLU A 133 -9.51 -15.97 1.08
C GLU A 133 -8.43 -15.26 1.89
N GLU A 134 -7.18 -15.66 1.73
CA GLU A 134 -6.04 -15.12 2.45
C GLU A 134 -5.01 -14.60 1.46
N TYR A 135 -4.51 -13.40 1.69
CA TYR A 135 -3.56 -12.72 0.85
C TYR A 135 -2.35 -12.29 1.66
N ASP A 136 -1.17 -12.77 1.27
CA ASP A 136 0.09 -12.24 1.77
C ASP A 136 0.39 -10.91 1.06
N LEU A 137 0.60 -9.87 1.85
CA LEU A 137 0.82 -8.53 1.32
C LEU A 137 2.29 -8.33 0.94
N ALA A 138 2.55 -7.73 -0.21
CA ALA A 138 3.90 -7.48 -0.72
C ALA A 138 4.77 -6.63 0.25
N TRP A 139 4.14 -5.83 1.10
CA TRP A 139 4.79 -5.00 2.13
C TRP A 139 4.79 -5.62 3.51
N GLY A 140 4.49 -6.90 3.60
CA GLY A 140 4.43 -7.68 4.83
C GLY A 140 3.09 -7.59 5.55
N GLY A 141 2.73 -8.68 6.25
CA GLY A 141 1.43 -8.87 6.88
C GLY A 141 0.42 -9.52 5.96
N LYS A 142 -0.80 -9.68 6.44
CA LYS A 142 -1.86 -10.44 5.76
C LYS A 142 -3.16 -9.65 5.66
N LEU A 143 -3.93 -9.98 4.62
CA LEU A 143 -5.35 -9.66 4.50
C LEU A 143 -6.14 -10.97 4.50
N GLN A 144 -7.09 -11.11 5.43
CA GLN A 144 -8.06 -12.19 5.38
C GLN A 144 -9.42 -11.65 4.95
N PHE A 145 -9.92 -12.15 3.87
CA PHE A 145 -11.21 -11.76 3.32
C PHE A 145 -12.23 -12.87 3.51
N TYR A 146 -13.35 -12.52 4.12
CA TYR A 146 -14.47 -13.42 4.31
C TYR A 146 -15.72 -12.91 3.60
N SER A 147 -16.34 -13.77 2.77
CA SER A 147 -17.62 -13.45 2.15
C SER A 147 -18.76 -14.13 2.91
N ALA A 148 -19.68 -13.31 3.41
CA ALA A 148 -20.90 -13.74 4.09
C ALA A 148 -22.16 -13.45 3.25
N ILE A 149 -22.04 -13.41 1.92
CA ILE A 149 -23.14 -13.12 1.01
C ILE A 149 -24.17 -14.25 1.03
N VAL A 150 -25.43 -13.90 1.21
CA VAL A 150 -26.56 -14.82 1.25
C VAL A 150 -27.50 -14.55 0.06
N GLY A 151 -28.00 -15.63 -0.55
CA GLY A 151 -29.03 -15.54 -1.59
C GLY A 151 -28.59 -14.87 -2.91
N GLY A 152 -27.28 -14.82 -3.18
CA GLY A 152 -26.79 -14.23 -4.42
C GLY A 152 -26.98 -12.70 -4.49
N ALA A 153 -27.03 -12.02 -3.35
CA ALA A 153 -27.23 -10.57 -3.26
C ALA A 153 -26.14 -9.78 -4.03
N ILE A 154 -24.95 -10.32 -4.10
CA ILE A 154 -23.84 -9.83 -4.96
C ILE A 154 -23.43 -10.99 -5.86
N ASP A 155 -23.42 -10.76 -7.17
CA ASP A 155 -22.94 -11.74 -8.14
C ASP A 155 -21.43 -11.96 -7.96
N ALA A 156 -20.99 -13.24 -8.00
CA ALA A 156 -19.60 -13.63 -7.77
C ALA A 156 -18.61 -12.91 -8.73
N ARG A 157 -19.04 -12.53 -9.93
CA ARG A 157 -18.21 -11.78 -10.89
C ARG A 157 -17.74 -10.41 -10.38
N PHE A 158 -18.40 -9.84 -9.34
CA PHE A 158 -18.01 -8.57 -8.75
C PHE A 158 -17.03 -8.70 -7.58
N MET A 159 -16.80 -9.91 -7.08
CA MET A 159 -15.86 -10.14 -5.97
C MET A 159 -14.44 -9.64 -6.25
N PRO A 160 -13.85 -9.88 -7.44
CA PRO A 160 -12.53 -9.34 -7.75
C PRO A 160 -12.47 -7.80 -7.71
N ALA A 161 -13.56 -7.12 -8.10
CA ALA A 161 -13.62 -5.67 -8.05
C ALA A 161 -13.69 -5.14 -6.61
N ILE A 162 -14.39 -5.84 -5.71
CA ILE A 162 -14.44 -5.51 -4.27
C ILE A 162 -13.04 -5.69 -3.66
N LEU A 163 -12.40 -6.82 -3.90
CA LEU A 163 -11.03 -7.10 -3.42
C LEU A 163 -10.03 -6.08 -3.93
N LYS A 164 -10.12 -5.72 -5.21
CA LYS A 164 -9.27 -4.67 -5.78
C LYS A 164 -9.44 -3.34 -5.04
N GLY A 165 -10.68 -2.93 -4.75
CA GLY A 165 -10.94 -1.71 -3.99
C GLY A 165 -10.40 -1.76 -2.55
N ILE A 166 -10.45 -2.93 -1.90
CA ILE A 166 -9.85 -3.14 -0.58
C ILE A 166 -8.32 -2.99 -0.67
N MET A 167 -7.68 -3.66 -1.63
CA MET A 167 -6.23 -3.61 -1.82
C MET A 167 -5.74 -2.20 -2.14
N GLU A 168 -6.46 -1.44 -2.98
CA GLU A 168 -6.14 -0.03 -3.26
C GLU A 168 -6.19 0.82 -1.99
N LYS A 169 -7.11 0.54 -1.07
CA LYS A 169 -7.18 1.25 0.23
C LYS A 169 -6.13 0.77 1.22
N MET A 170 -5.67 -0.44 1.10
CA MET A 170 -4.54 -0.94 1.90
C MET A 170 -3.20 -0.42 1.39
N ASP A 171 -3.08 -0.15 0.10
CA ASP A 171 -1.92 0.53 -0.50
C ASP A 171 -1.79 1.98 -0.02
N GLU A 172 -2.91 2.64 0.23
CA GLU A 172 -2.97 4.02 0.70
C GLU A 172 -3.83 4.10 1.96
N GLY A 173 -3.20 3.84 3.10
CA GLY A 173 -3.86 3.85 4.40
C GLY A 173 -4.50 5.20 4.74
N PRO A 174 -5.62 5.20 5.45
CA PRO A 174 -6.46 6.39 5.64
C PRO A 174 -5.87 7.44 6.59
N LEU A 175 -4.86 7.10 7.41
CA LEU A 175 -4.30 8.02 8.40
C LEU A 175 -3.11 8.81 7.86
N THR A 176 -2.12 8.13 7.34
CA THR A 176 -0.84 8.72 6.93
C THR A 176 -0.52 8.43 5.47
N GLY A 177 -1.35 7.65 4.78
CA GLY A 177 -1.07 7.14 3.45
C GLY A 177 -0.04 6.02 3.44
N SER A 178 0.28 5.44 4.61
CA SER A 178 1.18 4.30 4.71
C SER A 178 0.43 3.00 4.45
N TYR A 179 1.14 1.97 4.00
CA TYR A 179 0.53 0.67 3.73
C TYR A 179 -0.15 0.08 4.96
N ALA A 180 -1.39 -0.37 4.82
CA ALA A 180 -2.13 -1.06 5.86
C ALA A 180 -1.84 -2.57 5.84
N ARG A 181 -1.89 -3.23 7.00
CA ARG A 181 -1.62 -4.66 7.15
C ARG A 181 -2.42 -5.28 8.29
N ASP A 182 -2.50 -6.60 8.27
CA ASP A 182 -3.10 -7.41 9.33
C ASP A 182 -4.57 -7.03 9.61
N ILE A 183 -5.40 -7.17 8.61
CA ILE A 183 -6.83 -6.83 8.61
C ILE A 183 -7.64 -8.03 8.09
#